data_7948babc2c27fe7b363d1fa175fa903b
#
_entry.id   7948babc2c27fe7b363d1fa175fa903b
#
_cell.length_a   1.000
_cell.length_b   1.000
_cell.length_c   1.000
_cell.angle_alpha   90.00
_cell.angle_beta   90.00
_cell.angle_gamma   90.00
#
_symmetry.space_group_name_H-M   'P 1'
#
loop_
_entity.id
_entity.type
_entity.pdbx_description
1 polymer ?
#
loop_
_entity_poly.entity_id
_entity_poly.type
_entity_poly.pdbx_seq_one_letter_code
_entity_poly.pdbx_strand_id
1 'polypeptide(L)'
;MKNFEDPYEELEHIAGKRAERAIPVLQEAAQAFQDGRERDALRIIKPLVERYPSAQGVQELYGMSLYANGKYEQALKVLEEFTSRTKSYDQLPLIMDCYRSFKEYDKVDKLWRELGEVSPDGAVTAEGRIVHSQSLAEQGNIEEALRLLRKKVKPIGKPKQHHLRLWYCLADLEERAGNIIAARQWFER
;
A
#
# COMPACT_ATOMS: atom_id res chain seq x y z
N MET A 1 1.61 -0.30 26.03
CA MET A 1 1.36 -1.56 25.27
C MET A 1 2.71 -2.08 24.81
N LYS A 2 2.96 -3.40 24.88
CA LYS A 2 4.16 -3.98 24.23
C LYS A 2 4.02 -3.75 22.72
N ASN A 3 5.03 -3.16 22.11
CA ASN A 3 5.10 -3.07 20.66
C ASN A 3 5.70 -4.39 20.18
N PHE A 4 4.93 -5.18 19.43
CA PHE A 4 5.40 -6.40 18.81
C PHE A 4 5.84 -6.05 17.38
N GLU A 5 7.05 -6.47 17.00
CA GLU A 5 7.52 -6.34 15.61
C GLU A 5 7.01 -7.50 14.73
N ASP A 6 6.77 -8.66 15.34
CA ASP A 6 6.25 -9.86 14.67
C ASP A 6 4.75 -10.02 14.91
N PRO A 7 3.91 -10.02 13.86
CA PRO A 7 2.47 -10.21 13.96
C PRO A 7 2.07 -11.59 14.53
N TYR A 8 2.92 -12.59 14.41
CA TYR A 8 2.67 -13.91 14.97
C TYR A 8 2.90 -13.95 16.48
N GLU A 9 3.96 -13.30 16.96
CA GLU A 9 4.22 -13.14 18.41
C GLU A 9 3.13 -12.30 19.08
N GLU A 10 2.66 -11.24 18.40
CA GLU A 10 1.53 -10.44 18.87
C GLU A 10 0.27 -11.31 19.00
N LEU A 11 -0.06 -12.08 17.97
CA LEU A 11 -1.23 -12.93 17.95
C LEU A 11 -1.12 -14.05 18.98
N GLU A 12 0.06 -14.64 19.20
CA GLU A 12 0.33 -15.62 20.24
C GLU A 12 0.04 -15.03 21.62
N HIS A 13 0.52 -13.84 21.90
CA HIS A 13 0.28 -13.16 23.17
C HIS A 13 -1.21 -12.87 23.41
N ILE A 14 -1.93 -12.44 22.38
CA ILE A 14 -3.36 -12.09 22.47
C ILE A 14 -4.25 -13.34 22.54
N ALA A 15 -3.96 -14.36 21.75
CA ALA A 15 -4.77 -15.57 21.64
C ALA A 15 -4.51 -16.57 22.78
N GLY A 16 -3.33 -16.52 23.43
CA GLY A 16 -2.91 -17.42 24.51
C GLY A 16 -3.04 -18.89 24.08
N LYS A 17 -3.75 -19.70 24.84
CA LYS A 17 -3.95 -21.14 24.53
C LYS A 17 -4.59 -21.42 23.16
N ARG A 18 -5.17 -20.43 22.51
CA ARG A 18 -5.78 -20.57 21.19
C ARG A 18 -4.83 -20.21 20.05
N ALA A 19 -3.59 -19.76 20.35
CA ALA A 19 -2.58 -19.38 19.39
C ALA A 19 -2.25 -20.51 18.40
N GLU A 20 -2.16 -21.76 18.88
CA GLU A 20 -1.91 -22.95 18.05
C GLU A 20 -2.90 -23.10 16.88
N ARG A 21 -4.12 -22.55 17.01
CA ARG A 21 -5.12 -22.55 15.95
C ARG A 21 -5.17 -21.24 15.17
N ALA A 22 -4.85 -20.11 15.81
CA ALA A 22 -4.95 -18.80 15.21
C ALA A 22 -3.76 -18.49 14.29
N ILE A 23 -2.54 -18.84 14.70
CA ILE A 23 -1.31 -18.57 13.93
C ILE A 23 -1.33 -19.24 12.55
N PRO A 24 -1.65 -20.54 12.41
CA PRO A 24 -1.72 -21.17 11.09
C PRO A 24 -2.73 -20.50 10.15
N VAL A 25 -3.84 -19.99 10.66
CA VAL A 25 -4.84 -19.25 9.84
C VAL A 25 -4.29 -17.91 9.38
N LEU A 26 -3.56 -17.19 10.24
CA LEU A 26 -2.90 -15.94 9.83
C LEU A 26 -1.82 -16.22 8.78
N GLN A 27 -1.03 -17.28 8.95
CA GLN A 27 -0.01 -17.68 7.97
C GLN A 27 -0.63 -18.05 6.62
N GLU A 28 -1.72 -18.82 6.63
CA GLU A 28 -2.45 -19.20 5.41
C GLU A 28 -3.01 -17.95 4.69
N ALA A 29 -3.58 -17.00 5.44
CA ALA A 29 -4.09 -15.75 4.88
C ALA A 29 -2.95 -14.91 4.26
N ALA A 30 -1.83 -14.78 4.97
CA ALA A 30 -0.66 -14.05 4.48
C ALA A 30 -0.06 -14.69 3.22
N GLN A 31 0.04 -16.02 3.21
CA GLN A 31 0.52 -16.75 2.02
C GLN A 31 -0.45 -16.58 0.84
N ALA A 32 -1.75 -16.68 1.07
CA ALA A 32 -2.74 -16.45 0.03
C ALA A 32 -2.63 -15.03 -0.57
N PHE A 33 -2.39 -14.02 0.29
CA PHE A 33 -2.18 -12.64 -0.15
C PHE A 33 -0.90 -12.49 -0.99
N GLN A 34 0.22 -13.08 -0.55
CA GLN A 34 1.49 -13.06 -1.29
C GLN A 34 1.40 -13.77 -2.65
N ASP A 35 0.61 -14.84 -2.74
CA ASP A 35 0.36 -15.59 -3.98
C ASP A 35 -0.59 -14.88 -4.95
N GLY A 36 -1.10 -13.66 -4.62
CA GLY A 36 -2.08 -12.95 -5.44
C GLY A 36 -3.48 -13.58 -5.40
N ARG A 37 -3.78 -14.38 -4.36
CA ARG A 37 -5.12 -14.97 -4.12
C ARG A 37 -5.90 -14.10 -3.15
N GLU A 38 -6.15 -12.84 -3.54
CA GLU A 38 -6.66 -11.78 -2.66
C GLU A 38 -8.05 -12.10 -2.08
N ARG A 39 -8.92 -12.79 -2.87
CA ARG A 39 -10.25 -13.21 -2.41
C ARG A 39 -10.15 -14.26 -1.32
N ASP A 40 -9.22 -15.20 -1.45
CA ASP A 40 -8.97 -16.23 -0.43
C ASP A 40 -8.37 -15.60 0.82
N ALA A 41 -7.37 -14.73 0.68
CA ALA A 41 -6.77 -14.01 1.79
C ALA A 41 -7.85 -13.30 2.62
N LEU A 42 -8.75 -12.56 1.97
CA LEU A 42 -9.85 -11.86 2.63
C LEU A 42 -10.82 -12.81 3.34
N ARG A 43 -11.15 -13.95 2.72
CA ARG A 43 -12.03 -14.96 3.31
C ARG A 43 -11.41 -15.62 4.53
N ILE A 44 -10.12 -15.96 4.46
CA ILE A 44 -9.37 -16.66 5.51
C ILE A 44 -9.15 -15.74 6.72
N ILE A 45 -8.78 -14.46 6.51
CA ILE A 45 -8.46 -13.54 7.61
C ILE A 45 -9.69 -13.08 8.40
N LYS A 46 -10.87 -13.02 7.78
CA LYS A 46 -12.09 -12.46 8.39
C LYS A 46 -12.45 -13.02 9.75
N PRO A 47 -12.43 -14.37 10.00
CA PRO A 47 -12.72 -14.92 11.31
C PRO A 47 -11.71 -14.50 12.40
N LEU A 48 -10.45 -14.22 12.03
CA LEU A 48 -9.44 -13.72 12.97
C LEU A 48 -9.72 -12.29 13.39
N VAL A 49 -10.14 -11.44 12.43
CA VAL A 49 -10.53 -10.03 12.70
C VAL A 49 -11.66 -9.96 13.73
N GLU A 50 -12.68 -10.79 13.56
CA GLU A 50 -13.82 -10.86 14.48
C GLU A 50 -13.42 -11.33 15.87
N ARG A 51 -12.47 -12.27 15.96
CA ARG A 51 -12.05 -12.86 17.22
C ARG A 51 -10.96 -12.09 17.94
N TYR A 52 -10.06 -11.44 17.20
CA TYR A 52 -8.87 -10.75 17.71
C TYR A 52 -8.79 -9.31 17.15
N PRO A 53 -9.79 -8.47 17.44
CA PRO A 53 -9.86 -7.11 16.86
C PRO A 53 -8.70 -6.19 17.31
N SER A 54 -8.00 -6.55 18.37
CA SER A 54 -6.83 -5.81 18.86
C SER A 54 -5.50 -6.22 18.21
N ALA A 55 -5.45 -7.37 17.51
CA ALA A 55 -4.23 -7.87 16.87
C ALA A 55 -3.89 -7.00 15.63
N GLN A 56 -2.80 -6.22 15.73
CA GLN A 56 -2.42 -5.23 14.73
C GLN A 56 -2.09 -5.89 13.39
N GLY A 57 -1.29 -6.98 13.40
CA GLY A 57 -0.94 -7.68 12.17
C GLY A 57 -2.15 -8.33 11.47
N VAL A 58 -3.17 -8.74 12.23
CA VAL A 58 -4.44 -9.23 11.67
C VAL A 58 -5.22 -8.09 11.02
N GLN A 59 -5.28 -6.91 11.64
CA GLN A 59 -5.95 -5.73 11.10
C GLN A 59 -5.24 -5.20 9.85
N GLU A 60 -3.93 -5.16 9.87
CA GLU A 60 -3.12 -4.74 8.72
C GLU A 60 -3.39 -5.62 7.50
N LEU A 61 -3.23 -6.94 7.63
CA LEU A 61 -3.47 -7.89 6.54
C LEU A 61 -4.93 -7.84 6.05
N TYR A 62 -5.88 -7.61 6.96
CA TYR A 62 -7.29 -7.44 6.59
C TYR A 62 -7.52 -6.18 5.77
N GLY A 63 -6.97 -5.05 6.19
CA GLY A 63 -7.06 -3.79 5.45
C GLY A 63 -6.44 -3.90 4.05
N MET A 64 -5.26 -4.50 3.94
CA MET A 64 -4.60 -4.78 2.67
C MET A 64 -5.44 -5.72 1.78
N SER A 65 -6.02 -6.77 2.36
CA SER A 65 -6.88 -7.71 1.63
C SER A 65 -8.17 -7.05 1.14
N LEU A 66 -8.76 -6.15 1.92
CA LEU A 66 -9.92 -5.36 1.51
C LEU A 66 -9.58 -4.46 0.32
N TYR A 67 -8.45 -3.75 0.40
CA TYR A 67 -7.94 -2.90 -0.68
C TYR A 67 -7.74 -3.69 -1.98
N ALA A 68 -7.03 -4.82 -1.91
CA ALA A 68 -6.77 -5.68 -3.06
C ALA A 68 -8.03 -6.26 -3.70
N ASN A 69 -9.12 -6.37 -2.93
CA ASN A 69 -10.45 -6.77 -3.41
C ASN A 69 -11.33 -5.60 -3.88
N GLY A 70 -10.79 -4.37 -4.00
CA GLY A 70 -11.53 -3.18 -4.44
C GLY A 70 -12.54 -2.64 -3.42
N LYS A 71 -12.48 -3.09 -2.16
CA LYS A 71 -13.37 -2.65 -1.08
C LYS A 71 -12.79 -1.41 -0.39
N TYR A 72 -12.55 -0.36 -1.16
CA TYR A 72 -11.77 0.82 -0.76
C TYR A 72 -12.33 1.55 0.47
N GLU A 73 -13.65 1.68 0.61
CA GLU A 73 -14.27 2.33 1.77
C GLU A 73 -13.97 1.55 3.08
N GLN A 74 -14.08 0.22 3.03
CA GLN A 74 -13.80 -0.63 4.19
C GLN A 74 -12.29 -0.67 4.48
N ALA A 75 -11.46 -0.77 3.43
CA ALA A 75 -10.00 -0.74 3.55
C ALA A 75 -9.52 0.55 4.21
N LEU A 76 -10.03 1.71 3.74
CA LEU A 76 -9.70 3.02 4.28
C LEU A 76 -9.94 3.09 5.79
N LYS A 77 -11.13 2.70 6.24
CA LYS A 77 -11.49 2.71 7.67
C LYS A 77 -10.53 1.85 8.51
N VAL A 78 -10.23 0.64 8.05
CA VAL A 78 -9.36 -0.30 8.78
C VAL A 78 -7.91 0.19 8.81
N LEU A 79 -7.39 0.68 7.66
CA LEU A 79 -6.00 1.13 7.55
C LEU A 79 -5.75 2.44 8.28
N GLU A 80 -6.71 3.38 8.29
CA GLU A 80 -6.59 4.61 9.08
C GLU A 80 -6.59 4.30 10.59
N GLU A 81 -7.46 3.40 11.06
CA GLU A 81 -7.47 2.97 12.45
C GLU A 81 -6.15 2.28 12.82
N PHE A 82 -5.64 1.39 11.97
CA PHE A 82 -4.35 0.73 12.12
C PHE A 82 -3.21 1.77 12.25
N THR A 83 -3.09 2.69 11.29
CA THR A 83 -2.05 3.73 11.30
C THR A 83 -2.15 4.64 12.53
N SER A 84 -3.37 5.02 12.92
CA SER A 84 -3.59 5.84 14.13
C SER A 84 -3.10 5.16 15.40
N ARG A 85 -3.32 3.84 15.52
CA ARG A 85 -2.96 3.04 16.71
C ARG A 85 -1.50 2.67 16.76
N THR A 86 -0.92 2.28 15.62
CA THR A 86 0.45 1.74 15.54
C THR A 86 1.50 2.80 15.29
N LYS A 87 1.10 3.94 14.69
CA LYS A 87 2.00 4.96 14.13
C LYS A 87 2.91 4.39 13.03
N SER A 88 2.50 3.26 12.41
CA SER A 88 3.12 2.76 11.19
C SER A 88 2.59 3.54 9.99
N TYR A 89 3.48 3.96 9.12
CA TYR A 89 3.18 4.72 7.92
C TYR A 89 3.36 3.89 6.63
N ASP A 90 3.64 2.59 6.77
CA ASP A 90 3.92 1.71 5.63
C ASP A 90 2.70 1.56 4.71
N GLN A 91 1.49 1.70 5.28
CA GLN A 91 0.24 1.59 4.54
C GLN A 91 -0.32 2.93 4.03
N LEU A 92 0.39 4.06 4.25
CA LEU A 92 -0.04 5.35 3.73
C LEU A 92 -0.31 5.37 2.22
N PRO A 93 0.50 4.72 1.35
CA PRO A 93 0.21 4.68 -0.08
C PRO A 93 -1.14 4.04 -0.41
N LEU A 94 -1.56 3.00 0.33
CA LEU A 94 -2.87 2.38 0.13
C LEU A 94 -4.02 3.30 0.58
N ILE A 95 -3.83 4.01 1.69
CA ILE A 95 -4.79 5.01 2.19
C ILE A 95 -4.91 6.16 1.17
N MET A 96 -3.79 6.65 0.64
CA MET A 96 -3.77 7.66 -0.42
C MET A 96 -4.52 7.20 -1.66
N ASP A 97 -4.33 5.94 -2.07
CA ASP A 97 -4.99 5.38 -3.26
C ASP A 97 -6.50 5.18 -3.05
N CYS A 98 -6.92 4.81 -1.84
CA CYS A 98 -8.33 4.81 -1.47
C CYS A 98 -8.95 6.22 -1.63
N TYR A 99 -8.30 7.27 -1.10
CA TYR A 99 -8.78 8.64 -1.25
C TYR A 99 -8.79 9.10 -2.71
N ARG A 100 -7.77 8.72 -3.51
CA ARG A 100 -7.74 8.99 -4.95
C ARG A 100 -8.94 8.35 -5.67
N SER A 101 -9.30 7.11 -5.33
CA SER A 101 -10.47 6.42 -5.91
C SER A 101 -11.79 7.13 -5.64
N PHE A 102 -11.88 7.88 -4.54
CA PHE A 102 -13.01 8.74 -4.19
C PHE A 102 -12.87 10.18 -4.73
N LYS A 103 -11.79 10.48 -5.47
CA LYS A 103 -11.45 11.81 -5.97
C LYS A 103 -11.25 12.86 -4.87
N GLU A 104 -10.89 12.42 -3.67
CA GLU A 104 -10.57 13.29 -2.53
C GLU A 104 -9.09 13.72 -2.60
N TYR A 105 -8.73 14.43 -3.67
CA TYR A 105 -7.35 14.77 -4.02
C TYR A 105 -6.63 15.61 -2.97
N ASP A 106 -7.34 16.51 -2.29
CA ASP A 106 -6.77 17.31 -1.18
C ASP A 106 -6.21 16.43 -0.05
N LYS A 107 -6.88 15.29 0.21
CA LYS A 107 -6.42 14.33 1.22
C LYS A 107 -5.18 13.57 0.72
N VAL A 108 -5.15 13.23 -0.57
CA VAL A 108 -3.96 12.61 -1.19
C VAL A 108 -2.75 13.54 -1.05
N ASP A 109 -2.91 14.83 -1.34
CA ASP A 109 -1.84 15.83 -1.24
C ASP A 109 -1.35 16.01 0.19
N LYS A 110 -2.27 15.99 1.16
CA LYS A 110 -1.93 16.06 2.58
C LYS A 110 -1.10 14.86 3.02
N LEU A 111 -1.55 13.65 2.69
CA LEU A 111 -0.87 12.41 3.05
C LEU A 111 0.47 12.26 2.33
N TRP A 112 0.59 12.73 1.09
CA TRP A 112 1.87 12.78 0.38
C TRP A 112 2.91 13.67 1.10
N ARG A 113 2.50 14.81 1.63
CA ARG A 113 3.38 15.68 2.46
C ARG A 113 3.79 14.99 3.76
N GLU A 114 2.83 14.38 4.46
CA GLU A 114 3.08 13.61 5.67
C GLU A 114 4.06 12.47 5.42
N LEU A 115 3.89 11.73 4.33
CA LEU A 115 4.81 10.66 3.91
C LEU A 115 6.24 11.18 3.70
N GLY A 116 6.38 12.38 3.15
CA GLY A 116 7.68 13.04 2.98
C GLY A 116 8.35 13.42 4.30
N GLU A 117 7.58 13.81 5.30
CA GLU A 117 8.07 14.19 6.64
C GLU A 117 8.54 12.97 7.45
N VAL A 118 7.79 11.87 7.41
CA VAL A 118 8.15 10.65 8.15
C VAL A 118 9.27 9.86 7.48
N SER A 119 9.55 10.12 6.21
CA SER A 119 10.63 9.49 5.43
C SER A 119 10.74 7.98 5.62
N PRO A 120 9.68 7.20 5.33
CA PRO A 120 9.71 5.76 5.46
C PRO A 120 10.65 5.12 4.44
N ASP A 121 10.67 3.79 4.38
CA ASP A 121 11.41 3.02 3.37
C ASP A 121 11.22 3.59 1.96
N GLY A 122 12.28 3.47 1.15
CA GLY A 122 12.29 3.95 -0.22
C GLY A 122 11.22 3.30 -1.11
N ALA A 123 10.80 2.07 -0.81
CA ALA A 123 9.70 1.40 -1.50
C ALA A 123 8.36 2.06 -1.18
N VAL A 124 8.07 2.33 0.10
CA VAL A 124 6.84 3.03 0.54
C VAL A 124 6.76 4.42 -0.06
N THR A 125 7.88 5.17 -0.03
CA THR A 125 7.96 6.50 -0.66
C THR A 125 7.74 6.42 -2.17
N ALA A 126 8.21 5.37 -2.85
CA ALA A 126 8.00 5.18 -4.28
C ALA A 126 6.53 4.92 -4.60
N GLU A 127 5.86 4.07 -3.84
CA GLU A 127 4.42 3.81 -4.00
C GLU A 127 3.58 5.07 -3.76
N GLY A 128 3.85 5.82 -2.69
CA GLY A 128 3.16 7.10 -2.44
C GLY A 128 3.37 8.11 -3.58
N ARG A 129 4.58 8.15 -4.18
CA ARG A 129 4.87 8.98 -5.35
C ARG A 129 4.05 8.57 -6.56
N ILE A 130 3.89 7.26 -6.81
CA ILE A 130 3.05 6.74 -7.88
C ILE A 130 1.61 7.22 -7.68
N VAL A 131 1.04 6.99 -6.51
CA VAL A 131 -0.34 7.38 -6.21
C VAL A 131 -0.55 8.89 -6.35
N HIS A 132 0.36 9.71 -5.80
CA HIS A 132 0.26 11.17 -5.91
C HIS A 132 0.38 11.65 -7.36
N SER A 133 1.28 11.04 -8.16
CA SER A 133 1.40 11.39 -9.58
C SER A 133 0.14 11.03 -10.38
N GLN A 134 -0.48 9.89 -10.08
CA GLN A 134 -1.76 9.52 -10.69
C GLN A 134 -2.88 10.49 -10.30
N SER A 135 -2.93 10.91 -9.03
CA SER A 135 -3.86 11.95 -8.55
C SER A 135 -3.71 13.25 -9.33
N LEU A 136 -2.48 13.74 -9.52
CA LEU A 136 -2.20 14.93 -10.33
C LEU A 136 -2.65 14.76 -11.78
N ALA A 137 -2.37 13.61 -12.39
CA ALA A 137 -2.75 13.32 -13.77
C ALA A 137 -4.26 13.26 -13.98
N GLU A 138 -5.02 12.73 -13.01
CA GLU A 138 -6.48 12.68 -13.01
C GLU A 138 -7.11 14.09 -12.90
N GLN A 139 -6.39 15.02 -12.27
CA GLN A 139 -6.76 16.44 -12.20
C GLN A 139 -6.34 17.24 -13.45
N GLY A 140 -5.74 16.59 -14.46
CA GLY A 140 -5.25 17.22 -15.68
C GLY A 140 -3.82 17.78 -15.58
N ASN A 141 -3.15 17.65 -14.45
CA ASN A 141 -1.81 18.19 -14.18
C ASN A 141 -0.71 17.19 -14.62
N ILE A 142 -0.77 16.70 -15.88
CA ILE A 142 0.10 15.62 -16.37
C ILE A 142 1.59 16.03 -16.32
N GLU A 143 1.93 17.26 -16.66
CA GLU A 143 3.32 17.73 -16.62
C GLU A 143 3.91 17.72 -15.19
N GLU A 144 3.11 18.04 -14.19
CA GLU A 144 3.53 17.99 -12.81
C GLU A 144 3.70 16.54 -12.33
N ALA A 145 2.77 15.66 -12.71
CA ALA A 145 2.84 14.23 -12.43
C ALA A 145 4.13 13.62 -13.01
N LEU A 146 4.46 13.92 -14.27
CA LEU A 146 5.71 13.49 -14.92
C LEU A 146 6.95 14.02 -14.20
N ARG A 147 6.95 15.30 -13.81
CA ARG A 147 8.05 15.91 -13.06
C ARG A 147 8.27 15.22 -11.71
N LEU A 148 7.18 14.84 -11.03
CA LEU A 148 7.23 14.14 -9.77
C LEU A 148 7.81 12.72 -9.93
N LEU A 149 7.38 11.95 -10.93
CA LEU A 149 7.88 10.59 -11.17
C LEU A 149 9.33 10.56 -11.61
N ARG A 150 9.78 11.52 -12.42
CA ARG A 150 11.17 11.60 -12.88
C ARG A 150 12.18 11.83 -11.75
N LYS A 151 11.72 12.31 -10.56
CA LYS A 151 12.59 12.41 -9.38
C LYS A 151 12.93 11.03 -8.85
N LYS A 152 14.24 10.75 -8.63
CA LYS A 152 14.74 9.47 -8.06
C LYS A 152 14.29 8.21 -8.84
N VAL A 153 14.08 8.33 -10.15
CA VAL A 153 13.66 7.23 -11.02
C VAL A 153 14.81 6.26 -11.34
N LYS A 154 16.05 6.69 -11.16
CA LYS A 154 17.23 5.85 -11.37
C LYS A 154 17.55 5.08 -10.10
N PRO A 155 17.68 3.72 -10.18
CA PRO A 155 18.04 2.93 -9.02
C PRO A 155 19.51 3.17 -8.65
N ILE A 156 19.79 3.10 -7.35
CA ILE A 156 21.16 2.95 -6.84
C ILE A 156 21.42 1.46 -6.76
N GLY A 157 22.23 0.93 -7.69
CA GLY A 157 22.48 -0.51 -7.81
C GLY A 157 21.45 -1.24 -8.68
N LYS A 158 21.13 -2.50 -8.35
CA LYS A 158 20.16 -3.30 -9.13
C LYS A 158 18.72 -2.78 -8.94
N PRO A 159 17.91 -2.74 -10.02
CA PRO A 159 16.51 -2.38 -9.89
C PRO A 159 15.78 -3.30 -8.91
N LYS A 160 14.90 -2.71 -8.08
CA LYS A 160 13.97 -3.40 -7.20
C LYS A 160 12.55 -3.29 -7.79
N GLN A 161 11.61 -4.08 -7.27
CA GLN A 161 10.23 -4.10 -7.77
C GLN A 161 9.57 -2.72 -7.84
N HIS A 162 9.76 -1.86 -6.84
CA HIS A 162 9.21 -0.51 -6.86
C HIS A 162 9.78 0.37 -7.99
N HIS A 163 11.01 0.11 -8.48
CA HIS A 163 11.54 0.82 -9.66
C HIS A 163 10.80 0.42 -10.94
N LEU A 164 10.48 -0.87 -11.09
CA LEU A 164 9.72 -1.35 -12.25
C LEU A 164 8.32 -0.69 -12.29
N ARG A 165 7.67 -0.59 -11.13
CA ARG A 165 6.38 0.09 -11.01
C ARG A 165 6.47 1.58 -11.34
N LEU A 166 7.51 2.29 -10.86
CA LEU A 166 7.77 3.68 -11.21
C LEU A 166 7.97 3.87 -12.72
N TRP A 167 8.76 3.00 -13.36
CA TRP A 167 9.02 3.05 -14.80
C TRP A 167 7.75 2.82 -15.62
N TYR A 168 6.95 1.83 -15.22
CA TYR A 168 5.67 1.56 -15.86
C TYR A 168 4.72 2.77 -15.76
N CYS A 169 4.56 3.33 -14.56
CA CYS A 169 3.72 4.51 -14.37
C CYS A 169 4.23 5.74 -15.13
N LEU A 170 5.57 5.90 -15.22
CA LEU A 170 6.16 6.97 -15.99
C LEU A 170 5.91 6.77 -17.49
N ALA A 171 6.02 5.53 -18.00
CA ALA A 171 5.72 5.21 -19.39
C ALA A 171 4.24 5.51 -19.73
N ASP A 172 3.30 5.09 -18.89
CA ASP A 172 1.87 5.38 -19.04
C ASP A 172 1.58 6.89 -19.10
N LEU A 173 2.17 7.67 -18.20
CA LEU A 173 1.98 9.12 -18.20
C LEU A 173 2.63 9.82 -19.38
N GLU A 174 3.80 9.37 -19.85
CA GLU A 174 4.43 9.86 -21.08
C GLU A 174 3.55 9.60 -22.32
N GLU A 175 2.95 8.41 -22.39
CA GLU A 175 2.01 8.07 -23.46
C GLU A 175 0.77 8.97 -23.43
N ARG A 176 0.17 9.15 -22.27
CA ARG A 176 -0.98 10.05 -22.06
C ARG A 176 -0.65 11.52 -22.38
N ALA A 177 0.59 11.94 -22.18
CA ALA A 177 1.10 13.26 -22.56
C ALA A 177 1.41 13.39 -24.06
N GLY A 178 1.29 12.31 -24.85
CA GLY A 178 1.65 12.28 -26.26
C GLY A 178 3.13 12.06 -26.55
N ASN A 179 3.95 11.80 -25.55
CA ASN A 179 5.39 11.61 -25.65
C ASN A 179 5.74 10.14 -25.98
N ILE A 180 5.24 9.62 -27.10
CA ILE A 180 5.30 8.19 -27.47
C ILE A 180 6.72 7.62 -27.47
N ILE A 181 7.71 8.38 -27.93
CA ILE A 181 9.11 7.92 -27.96
C ILE A 181 9.64 7.75 -26.53
N ALA A 182 9.35 8.66 -25.63
CA ALA A 182 9.75 8.56 -24.23
C ALA A 182 9.02 7.42 -23.51
N ALA A 183 7.73 7.26 -23.75
CA ALA A 183 6.93 6.15 -23.19
C ALA A 183 7.55 4.80 -23.56
N ARG A 184 7.85 4.58 -24.83
CA ARG A 184 8.48 3.35 -25.32
C ARG A 184 9.81 3.05 -24.63
N GLN A 185 10.67 4.06 -24.46
CA GLN A 185 11.94 3.91 -23.78
C GLN A 185 11.82 3.47 -22.32
N TRP A 186 10.72 3.85 -21.64
CA TRP A 186 10.44 3.44 -20.28
C TRP A 186 9.88 2.03 -20.19
N PHE A 187 9.02 1.61 -21.14
CA PHE A 187 8.49 0.24 -21.20
C PHE A 187 9.57 -0.81 -21.55
N GLU A 188 10.60 -0.43 -22.28
CA GLU A 188 11.71 -1.31 -22.70
C GLU A 188 12.79 -1.52 -21.59
N ARG A 189 12.66 -0.88 -20.43
CA ARG A 189 13.59 -1.01 -19.29
C ARG A 189 13.28 -2.18 -18.40
#